data_dc4353add47ef127c99aca5c72b912d8
#
_entry.id   dc4353add47ef127c99aca5c72b912d8
#
_cell.length_a   1.000
_cell.length_b   1.000
_cell.length_c   1.000
_cell.angle_alpha   90.00
_cell.angle_beta   90.00
_cell.angle_gamma   90.00
#
_symmetry.space_group_name_H-M   'P 1'
#
loop_
_entity.id
_entity.type
_entity.pdbx_description
1 polymer ?
#
loop_
_entity_poly.entity_id
_entity_poly.type
_entity_poly.pdbx_seq_one_letter_code
_entity_poly.pdbx_strand_id
1 'polypeptide(L)'
;MMLNSPHRRFVLLFAATALAAGCATRPVNPPTAHYDADKTYRIERRSENAEDNATLVILAFSGGGTRAAAFSYGVLETLRDMQVTTRSGREVRVLDTVDVITGISGGSFTALAFGLHGEKLFDIYEASFLKRNVQ
;
A
#
# COMPACT_ATOMS: atom_id res chain seq x y z
N MET A 1 -28.18 -35.82 -20.97
CA MET A 1 -29.36 -36.10 -20.15
C MET A 1 -28.94 -36.93 -18.93
N MET A 2 -28.10 -36.39 -18.01
CA MET A 2 -27.58 -37.14 -16.84
C MET A 2 -27.36 -36.27 -15.59
N LEU A 3 -28.16 -35.22 -15.39
CA LEU A 3 -27.99 -34.24 -14.27
C LEU A 3 -29.04 -34.34 -13.17
N ASN A 4 -29.93 -35.38 -13.17
CA ASN A 4 -31.14 -35.34 -12.36
C ASN A 4 -31.24 -36.39 -11.26
N SER A 5 -30.13 -36.98 -10.80
CA SER A 5 -30.12 -37.88 -9.64
C SER A 5 -30.08 -37.03 -8.34
N PRO A 6 -31.02 -37.24 -7.39
CA PRO A 6 -31.05 -36.52 -6.12
C PRO A 6 -29.73 -36.68 -5.33
N HIS A 7 -29.11 -37.83 -5.40
CA HIS A 7 -27.81 -38.08 -4.75
C HIS A 7 -26.69 -37.17 -5.29
N ARG A 8 -26.63 -36.92 -6.61
CA ARG A 8 -25.63 -36.00 -7.20
C ARG A 8 -25.86 -34.54 -6.78
N ARG A 9 -27.10 -34.11 -6.65
CA ARG A 9 -27.42 -32.78 -6.16
C ARG A 9 -26.99 -32.58 -4.70
N PHE A 10 -27.21 -33.59 -3.86
CA PHE A 10 -26.75 -33.59 -2.47
C PHE A 10 -25.22 -33.56 -2.36
N VAL A 11 -24.51 -34.35 -3.18
CA VAL A 11 -23.04 -34.32 -3.21
C VAL A 11 -22.49 -32.97 -3.69
N LEU A 12 -23.09 -32.38 -4.70
CA LEU A 12 -22.67 -31.05 -5.21
C LEU A 12 -22.94 -29.94 -4.19
N LEU A 13 -24.09 -30.00 -3.50
CA LEU A 13 -24.40 -29.04 -2.44
C LEU A 13 -23.45 -29.18 -1.26
N PHE A 14 -23.14 -30.41 -0.85
CA PHE A 14 -22.20 -30.67 0.24
C PHE A 14 -20.77 -30.23 -0.13
N ALA A 15 -20.33 -30.51 -1.36
CA ALA A 15 -19.04 -30.03 -1.85
C ALA A 15 -18.97 -28.49 -1.92
N ALA A 16 -20.05 -27.81 -2.37
CA ALA A 16 -20.11 -26.34 -2.41
C ALA A 16 -20.07 -25.72 -1.00
N THR A 17 -20.78 -26.30 -0.03
CA THR A 17 -20.75 -25.85 1.36
C THR A 17 -19.41 -26.10 2.04
N ALA A 18 -18.74 -27.22 1.75
CA ALA A 18 -17.40 -27.52 2.25
C ALA A 18 -16.34 -26.57 1.70
N LEU A 19 -16.45 -26.18 0.42
CA LEU A 19 -15.57 -25.18 -0.19
C LEU A 19 -15.80 -23.77 0.38
N ALA A 20 -17.04 -23.42 0.73
CA ALA A 20 -17.36 -22.14 1.35
C ALA A 20 -16.87 -22.03 2.81
N ALA A 21 -16.75 -23.14 3.53
CA ALA A 21 -16.25 -23.18 4.90
C ALA A 21 -14.72 -22.99 5.03
N GLY A 22 -13.98 -23.15 3.92
CA GLY A 22 -12.50 -23.11 3.93
C GLY A 22 -11.88 -21.74 4.24
N CYS A 23 -12.64 -20.65 4.22
CA CYS A 23 -12.12 -19.30 4.45
C CYS A 23 -12.45 -18.72 5.84
N ALA A 24 -12.93 -19.54 6.78
CA ALA A 24 -13.47 -19.06 8.06
C ALA A 24 -12.44 -18.91 9.20
N THR A 25 -11.18 -19.28 8.99
CA THR A 25 -10.15 -19.10 10.03
C THR A 25 -9.50 -17.71 9.93
N ARG A 26 -9.95 -16.80 10.76
CA ARG A 26 -9.27 -15.51 10.97
C ARG A 26 -8.05 -15.74 11.87
N PRO A 27 -6.83 -15.46 11.43
CA PRO A 27 -5.69 -15.45 12.33
C PRO A 27 -5.91 -14.36 13.40
N VAL A 28 -5.90 -14.79 14.65
CA VAL A 28 -5.96 -13.86 15.79
C VAL A 28 -4.54 -13.67 16.26
N ASN A 29 -4.05 -12.43 16.18
CA ASN A 29 -2.75 -12.12 16.75
C ASN A 29 -2.80 -12.30 18.27
N PRO A 30 -1.78 -12.92 18.89
CA PRO A 30 -1.72 -13.01 20.34
C PRO A 30 -1.72 -11.59 20.94
N PRO A 31 -2.30 -11.42 22.13
CA PRO A 31 -2.24 -10.14 22.85
C PRO A 31 -0.78 -9.72 23.00
N THR A 32 -0.49 -8.46 22.77
CA THR A 32 0.85 -7.91 23.00
C THR A 32 1.11 -7.92 24.49
N ALA A 33 1.99 -8.81 24.95
CA ALA A 33 2.31 -8.96 26.38
C ALA A 33 3.15 -7.77 26.91
N HIS A 34 3.83 -7.05 26.04
CA HIS A 34 4.66 -5.91 26.39
C HIS A 34 4.56 -4.84 25.32
N TYR A 35 4.17 -3.64 25.71
CA TYR A 35 4.15 -2.46 24.84
C TYR A 35 5.45 -1.69 25.09
N ASP A 36 6.35 -1.74 24.11
CA ASP A 36 7.57 -0.94 24.12
C ASP A 36 7.30 0.35 23.32
N ALA A 37 7.09 1.44 24.06
CA ALA A 37 6.84 2.75 23.47
C ALA A 37 7.99 3.21 22.57
N ASP A 38 9.21 2.71 22.80
CA ASP A 38 10.40 3.12 22.04
C ASP A 38 10.61 2.35 20.75
N LYS A 39 10.00 1.19 20.62
CA LYS A 39 10.03 0.37 19.39
C LYS A 39 8.77 0.47 18.54
N THR A 40 7.74 1.13 19.04
CA THR A 40 6.47 1.26 18.33
C THR A 40 6.50 2.45 17.40
N TYR A 41 5.94 2.28 16.18
CA TYR A 41 5.74 3.39 15.27
C TYR A 41 4.85 4.46 15.90
N ARG A 42 5.34 5.68 15.96
CA ARG A 42 4.61 6.85 16.46
C ARG A 42 4.72 7.98 15.47
N ILE A 43 3.60 8.66 15.26
CA ILE A 43 3.55 9.81 14.37
C ILE A 43 4.41 10.96 14.90
N GLU A 44 4.57 11.07 16.22
CA GLU A 44 5.38 12.07 16.88
C GLU A 44 6.90 11.90 16.61
N ARG A 45 7.36 10.65 16.41
CA ARG A 45 8.77 10.36 16.08
C ARG A 45 9.15 10.67 14.64
N ARG A 46 8.14 10.80 13.78
CA ARG A 46 8.35 11.24 12.40
C ARG A 46 9.00 12.61 12.33
N SER A 47 8.70 13.46 13.29
CA SER A 47 9.10 14.85 13.31
C SER A 47 10.53 15.13 13.79
N GLU A 48 11.25 14.11 14.28
CA GLU A 48 12.64 14.31 14.73
C GLU A 48 13.57 14.74 13.58
N ASN A 49 13.18 14.48 12.32
CA ASN A 49 13.89 14.90 11.12
C ASN A 49 13.17 16.00 10.31
N ALA A 50 11.96 16.39 10.70
CA ALA A 50 11.18 17.39 10.00
C ALA A 50 11.43 18.76 10.61
N GLU A 51 12.08 19.65 9.89
CA GLU A 51 12.33 21.05 10.33
C GLU A 51 11.04 21.86 10.47
N ASP A 52 9.93 21.39 9.95
CA ASP A 52 8.63 22.05 10.05
C ASP A 52 7.55 21.06 10.48
N ASN A 53 7.40 20.90 11.80
CA ASN A 53 6.34 20.10 12.42
C ASN A 53 4.93 20.71 12.24
N ALA A 54 4.81 21.85 11.57
CA ALA A 54 3.53 22.55 11.42
C ALA A 54 2.65 21.98 10.32
N THR A 55 3.22 21.19 9.39
CA THR A 55 2.50 20.70 8.21
C THR A 55 2.58 19.18 8.13
N LEU A 56 1.42 18.53 8.04
CA LEU A 56 1.29 17.08 7.78
C LEU A 56 0.94 16.88 6.30
N VAL A 57 1.84 16.27 5.53
CA VAL A 57 1.63 15.98 4.11
C VAL A 57 1.27 14.51 3.92
N ILE A 58 0.06 14.24 3.44
CA ILE A 58 -0.44 12.89 3.20
C ILE A 58 -0.74 12.73 1.71
N LEU A 59 -0.15 11.72 1.08
CA LEU A 59 -0.51 11.29 -0.27
C LEU A 59 -1.51 10.13 -0.18
N ALA A 60 -2.67 10.29 -0.81
CA ALA A 60 -3.70 9.26 -0.89
C ALA A 60 -3.90 8.84 -2.35
N PHE A 61 -3.43 7.65 -2.73
CA PHE A 61 -3.54 7.14 -4.08
C PHE A 61 -4.81 6.33 -4.28
N SER A 62 -5.57 6.66 -5.32
CA SER A 62 -6.82 5.99 -5.65
C SER A 62 -6.61 4.66 -6.37
N GLY A 63 -7.67 3.84 -6.41
CA GLY A 63 -7.71 2.62 -7.21
C GLY A 63 -7.85 2.89 -8.70
N GLY A 64 -7.70 1.85 -9.52
CA GLY A 64 -7.82 1.91 -10.98
C GLY A 64 -6.83 1.01 -11.74
N GLY A 65 -6.39 -0.07 -11.13
CA GLY A 65 -5.47 -1.04 -11.72
C GLY A 65 -4.10 -0.44 -12.02
N THR A 66 -3.42 -0.97 -13.06
CA THR A 66 -2.08 -0.53 -13.46
C THR A 66 -2.02 0.94 -13.87
N ARG A 67 -3.11 1.51 -14.39
CA ARG A 67 -3.18 2.94 -14.73
C ARG A 67 -3.07 3.83 -13.49
N ALA A 68 -3.76 3.46 -12.40
CA ALA A 68 -3.65 4.18 -11.14
C ALA A 68 -2.26 4.03 -10.52
N ALA A 69 -1.66 2.85 -10.62
CA ALA A 69 -0.28 2.62 -10.17
C ALA A 69 0.71 3.51 -10.96
N ALA A 70 0.58 3.57 -12.29
CA ALA A 70 1.44 4.41 -13.13
C ALA A 70 1.24 5.91 -12.84
N PHE A 71 -0.01 6.35 -12.65
CA PHE A 71 -0.29 7.74 -12.29
C PHE A 71 0.33 8.09 -10.93
N SER A 72 0.16 7.23 -9.92
CA SER A 72 0.73 7.43 -8.59
C SER A 72 2.27 7.47 -8.63
N TYR A 73 2.89 6.65 -9.47
CA TYR A 73 4.32 6.66 -9.70
C TYR A 73 4.79 8.00 -10.30
N GLY A 74 4.11 8.48 -11.35
CA GLY A 74 4.42 9.79 -11.96
C GLY A 74 4.26 10.95 -10.99
N VAL A 75 3.30 10.86 -10.04
CA VAL A 75 3.18 11.85 -8.95
C VAL A 75 4.43 11.82 -8.07
N LEU A 76 4.91 10.64 -7.65
CA LEU A 76 6.12 10.53 -6.84
C LEU A 76 7.36 11.07 -7.58
N GLU A 77 7.51 10.79 -8.87
CA GLU A 77 8.59 11.33 -9.71
C GLU A 77 8.53 12.87 -9.74
N THR A 78 7.34 13.42 -9.98
CA THR A 78 7.15 14.87 -10.00
C THR A 78 7.54 15.50 -8.66
N LEU A 79 7.08 14.93 -7.55
CA LEU A 79 7.38 15.45 -6.21
C LEU A 79 8.86 15.31 -5.85
N ARG A 80 9.55 14.30 -6.38
CA ARG A 80 11.01 14.15 -6.22
C ARG A 80 11.77 15.29 -6.91
N ASP A 81 11.31 15.69 -8.09
CA ASP A 81 11.99 16.71 -8.89
C ASP A 81 11.60 18.14 -8.50
N MET A 82 10.48 18.34 -7.79
CA MET A 82 10.05 19.61 -7.28
C MET A 82 10.79 20.01 -6.01
N GLN A 83 11.14 21.28 -5.88
CA GLN A 83 11.74 21.86 -4.68
C GLN A 83 10.84 22.93 -4.08
N VAL A 84 10.88 23.04 -2.76
CA VAL A 84 10.20 24.08 -1.99
C VAL A 84 11.15 24.66 -0.96
N THR A 85 10.97 25.95 -0.65
CA THR A 85 11.70 26.59 0.43
C THR A 85 10.91 26.46 1.73
N THR A 86 11.51 25.85 2.73
CA THR A 86 10.93 25.72 4.08
C THR A 86 10.86 27.08 4.77
N ARG A 87 10.15 27.16 5.91
CA ARG A 87 10.10 28.38 6.74
C ARG A 87 11.47 28.80 7.26
N SER A 88 12.38 27.83 7.45
CA SER A 88 13.78 28.11 7.83
C SER A 88 14.64 28.65 6.69
N GLY A 89 14.10 28.76 5.47
CA GLY A 89 14.82 29.21 4.28
C GLY A 89 15.62 28.13 3.57
N ARG A 90 15.49 26.85 3.98
CA ARG A 90 16.17 25.72 3.35
C ARG A 90 15.36 25.18 2.16
N GLU A 91 16.03 24.92 1.06
CA GLU A 91 15.44 24.22 -0.07
C GLU A 91 15.43 22.70 0.18
N VAL A 92 14.28 22.08 0.01
CA VAL A 92 14.07 20.63 0.13
C VAL A 92 13.21 20.12 -1.01
N ARG A 93 13.38 18.87 -1.39
CA ARG A 93 12.47 18.22 -2.35
C ARG A 93 11.09 18.05 -1.72
N VAL A 94 10.05 18.27 -2.51
CA VAL A 94 8.66 18.10 -2.01
C VAL A 94 8.42 16.67 -1.54
N LEU A 95 9.00 15.67 -2.21
CA LEU A 95 8.88 14.27 -1.80
C LEU A 95 9.41 14.03 -0.37
N ASP A 96 10.45 14.74 0.04
CA ASP A 96 11.02 14.61 1.40
C ASP A 96 10.14 15.21 2.49
N THR A 97 9.15 16.02 2.11
CA THR A 97 8.15 16.56 3.03
C THR A 97 6.92 15.66 3.21
N VAL A 98 6.83 14.57 2.46
CA VAL A 98 5.70 13.65 2.55
C VAL A 98 5.85 12.75 3.77
N ASP A 99 4.85 12.80 4.62
CA ASP A 99 4.85 12.08 5.90
C ASP A 99 4.17 10.71 5.82
N VAL A 100 3.10 10.63 5.05
CA VAL A 100 2.29 9.42 4.92
C VAL A 100 1.91 9.21 3.47
N ILE A 101 2.06 7.98 3.00
CA ILE A 101 1.53 7.55 1.71
C ILE A 101 0.55 6.42 1.96
N THR A 102 -0.66 6.55 1.45
CA THR A 102 -1.70 5.52 1.49
C THR A 102 -2.22 5.25 0.09
N GLY A 103 -2.79 4.07 -0.13
CA GLY A 103 -3.31 3.71 -1.44
C GLY A 103 -4.38 2.64 -1.38
N ILE A 104 -5.20 2.60 -2.43
CA ILE A 104 -6.26 1.61 -2.63
C ILE A 104 -6.02 0.90 -3.97
N SER A 105 -6.14 -0.44 -4.00
CA SER A 105 -6.00 -1.24 -5.23
C SER A 105 -4.69 -0.89 -5.99
N GLY A 106 -4.77 -0.45 -7.25
CA GLY A 106 -3.59 -0.06 -8.04
C GLY A 106 -2.68 0.96 -7.36
N GLY A 107 -3.24 1.98 -6.68
CA GLY A 107 -2.46 2.96 -5.93
C GLY A 107 -1.71 2.36 -4.74
N SER A 108 -2.23 1.28 -4.13
CA SER A 108 -1.55 0.61 -3.01
C SER A 108 -0.26 -0.10 -3.45
N PHE A 109 -0.19 -0.59 -4.69
CA PHE A 109 1.05 -1.17 -5.21
C PHE A 109 2.19 -0.16 -5.23
N THR A 110 1.92 1.06 -5.72
CA THR A 110 2.91 2.15 -5.73
C THR A 110 3.26 2.60 -4.32
N ALA A 111 2.25 2.79 -3.45
CA ALA A 111 2.46 3.19 -2.06
C ALA A 111 3.35 2.19 -1.30
N LEU A 112 3.04 0.88 -1.41
CA LEU A 112 3.82 -0.19 -0.77
C LEU A 112 5.21 -0.33 -1.38
N ALA A 113 5.33 -0.23 -2.71
CA ALA A 113 6.61 -0.32 -3.38
C ALA A 113 7.54 0.83 -2.98
N PHE A 114 7.01 2.06 -2.85
CA PHE A 114 7.79 3.20 -2.35
C PHE A 114 8.18 3.00 -0.88
N GLY A 115 7.28 2.54 -0.03
CA GLY A 115 7.58 2.22 1.37
C GLY A 115 8.66 1.15 1.53
N LEU A 116 8.72 0.17 0.60
CA LEU A 116 9.70 -0.91 0.63
C LEU A 116 11.06 -0.51 0.05
N HIS A 117 11.08 0.24 -1.05
CA HIS A 117 12.29 0.49 -1.85
C HIS A 117 12.83 1.93 -1.71
N GLY A 118 12.00 2.89 -1.24
CA GLY A 118 12.37 4.29 -1.19
C GLY A 118 12.81 4.81 -2.57
N GLU A 119 13.93 5.52 -2.62
CA GLU A 119 14.50 6.08 -3.86
C GLU A 119 14.79 5.03 -4.96
N LYS A 120 15.11 3.80 -4.58
CA LYS A 120 15.34 2.71 -5.54
C LYS A 120 14.11 2.36 -6.36
N LEU A 121 12.92 2.77 -5.92
CA LEU A 121 11.69 2.59 -6.70
C LEU A 121 11.84 3.16 -8.11
N PHE A 122 12.41 4.35 -8.22
CA PHE A 122 12.55 5.07 -9.50
C PHE A 122 13.45 4.36 -10.52
N ASP A 123 14.34 3.50 -10.05
CA ASP A 123 15.21 2.71 -10.92
C ASP A 123 14.55 1.42 -11.43
N ILE A 124 13.62 0.85 -10.65
CA ILE A 124 13.16 -0.52 -10.87
C ILE A 124 11.68 -0.65 -11.24
N TYR A 125 10.81 0.26 -10.82
CA TYR A 125 9.36 0.04 -10.81
C TYR A 125 8.76 -0.05 -12.21
N GLU A 126 9.22 0.76 -13.13
CA GLU A 126 8.75 0.69 -14.52
C GLU A 126 9.03 -0.69 -15.14
N ALA A 127 10.28 -1.16 -15.04
CA ALA A 127 10.69 -2.41 -15.67
C ALA A 127 10.14 -3.63 -14.94
N SER A 128 10.06 -3.58 -13.60
CA SER A 128 9.65 -4.73 -12.78
C SER A 128 8.13 -4.86 -12.65
N PHE A 129 7.38 -3.79 -12.80
CA PHE A 129 5.93 -3.79 -12.60
C PHE A 129 5.14 -3.10 -13.71
N LEU A 130 5.36 -1.81 -13.99
CA LEU A 130 4.47 -1.05 -14.89
C LEU A 130 4.51 -1.51 -16.34
N LYS A 131 5.68 -1.93 -16.83
CA LYS A 131 5.88 -2.42 -18.22
C LYS A 131 5.68 -3.93 -18.36
N ARG A 132 5.39 -4.64 -17.26
CA ARG A 132 5.05 -6.06 -17.33
C ARG A 132 3.59 -6.27 -17.63
N ASN A 133 3.31 -7.31 -18.44
CA ASN A 133 1.95 -7.83 -18.58
C ASN A 133 1.63 -8.60 -17.29
N VAL A 134 0.84 -8.01 -16.40
CA VAL A 134 0.42 -8.59 -15.12
C VAL A 134 -1.04 -9.06 -15.14
N GLN A 135 -1.60 -9.20 -16.36
CA GLN A 135 -2.95 -9.74 -16.58
C GLN A 135 -2.90 -11.23 -16.83
#